data_125977fb6bbf1856dbccd9457ce25990
#
_entry.id   125977fb6bbf1856dbccd9457ce25990
#
_cell.length_a   1.000
_cell.length_b   1.000
_cell.length_c   1.000
_cell.angle_alpha   90.00
_cell.angle_beta   90.00
_cell.angle_gamma   90.00
#
_symmetry.space_group_name_H-M   'P 1'
#
loop_
_entity.id
_entity.type
_entity.pdbx_description
1 polymer ?
#
loop_
_entity_poly.entity_id
_entity_poly.type
_entity_poly.pdbx_seq_one_letter_code
_entity_poly.pdbx_strand_id
1 'polypeptide(L)'
;MNPILEKSWKMELLQEFQKDYFKVLKKKILQEKAKTTVFPKGTNIFKAFELTPLNDVKVVILGQDPYHNEGQANGLCFSVNENISPVSYTHLRAHETHE
;
A
#
# COMPACT_ATOMS: atom_id res chain seq x y z
N MET A 1 12.34 10.05 -5.32
CA MET A 1 11.87 9.95 -3.94
C MET A 1 12.21 8.58 -3.37
N ASN A 2 12.92 8.54 -2.28
CA ASN A 2 13.24 7.28 -1.63
C ASN A 2 12.19 6.95 -0.58
N PRO A 3 11.81 5.68 -0.45
CA PRO A 3 10.85 5.27 0.59
C PRO A 3 11.38 5.59 1.98
N ILE A 4 10.46 6.05 2.85
CA ILE A 4 10.75 6.21 4.26
C ILE A 4 10.18 4.99 4.96
N LEU A 5 11.05 4.14 5.47
CA LEU A 5 10.66 2.88 6.09
C LEU A 5 11.09 2.82 7.54
N GLU A 6 10.39 2.00 8.30
CA GLU A 6 10.82 1.64 9.64
C GLU A 6 12.21 0.98 9.55
N LYS A 7 13.06 1.23 10.53
CA LYS A 7 14.49 0.92 10.48
C LYS A 7 14.81 -0.54 10.16
N SER A 8 14.11 -1.50 10.77
CA SER A 8 14.42 -2.92 10.59
C SER A 8 14.12 -3.37 9.16
N TRP A 9 13.04 -2.86 8.56
CA TRP A 9 12.73 -3.11 7.17
C TRP A 9 13.70 -2.43 6.22
N LYS A 10 14.06 -1.19 6.54
CA LYS A 10 14.96 -0.41 5.71
C LYS A 10 16.31 -1.11 5.52
N MET A 11 16.85 -1.68 6.59
CA MET A 11 18.12 -2.38 6.52
C MET A 11 18.08 -3.57 5.57
N GLU A 12 16.96 -4.30 5.57
CA GLU A 12 16.82 -5.49 4.71
C GLU A 12 16.46 -5.15 3.27
N LEU A 13 15.73 -4.05 3.05
CA LEU A 13 15.21 -3.72 1.74
C LEU A 13 16.03 -2.68 0.98
N LEU A 14 17.06 -2.13 1.59
CA LEU A 14 17.84 -1.06 0.98
C LEU A 14 18.39 -1.44 -0.39
N GLN A 15 18.87 -2.67 -0.54
CA GLN A 15 19.41 -3.16 -1.80
C GLN A 15 18.32 -3.33 -2.87
N GLU A 16 17.09 -3.69 -2.46
CA GLU A 16 15.97 -3.81 -3.39
C GLU A 16 15.67 -2.49 -4.10
N PHE A 17 15.79 -1.38 -3.36
CA PHE A 17 15.48 -0.06 -3.90
C PHE A 17 16.48 0.39 -4.98
N GLN A 18 17.61 -0.28 -5.09
CA GLN A 18 18.63 0.04 -6.09
C GLN A 18 18.52 -0.85 -7.33
N LYS A 19 17.68 -1.87 -7.30
CA LYS A 19 17.51 -2.77 -8.43
C LYS A 19 16.70 -2.10 -9.55
N ASP A 20 16.94 -2.55 -10.78
CA ASP A 20 16.33 -1.95 -11.96
C ASP A 20 14.80 -2.00 -11.92
N TYR A 21 14.22 -3.12 -11.46
CA TYR A 21 12.77 -3.25 -11.40
C TYR A 21 12.15 -2.18 -10.51
N PHE A 22 12.82 -1.84 -9.41
CA PHE A 22 12.32 -0.81 -8.49
C PHE A 22 12.39 0.57 -9.12
N LYS A 23 13.47 0.86 -9.84
CA LYS A 23 13.63 2.14 -10.55
C LYS A 23 12.55 2.30 -11.62
N VAL A 24 12.26 1.24 -12.37
CA VAL A 24 11.22 1.24 -13.38
C VAL A 24 9.84 1.45 -12.74
N LEU A 25 9.57 0.74 -11.64
CA LEU A 25 8.30 0.89 -10.90
C LEU A 25 8.11 2.31 -10.41
N LYS A 26 9.15 2.89 -9.80
CA LYS A 26 9.11 4.25 -9.29
C LYS A 26 8.80 5.25 -10.39
N LYS A 27 9.48 5.11 -11.53
CA LYS A 27 9.25 5.97 -12.69
C LYS A 27 7.81 5.86 -13.18
N LYS A 28 7.29 4.63 -13.26
CA LYS A 28 5.91 4.38 -13.70
C LYS A 28 4.90 5.04 -12.77
N ILE A 29 5.10 4.93 -11.45
CA ILE A 29 4.21 5.55 -10.47
C ILE A 29 4.22 7.07 -10.61
N LEU A 30 5.39 7.67 -10.80
CA LEU A 30 5.51 9.11 -11.00
C LEU A 30 4.78 9.57 -12.26
N GLN A 31 4.87 8.78 -13.33
CA GLN A 31 4.15 9.08 -14.58
C GLN A 31 2.63 9.00 -14.38
N GLU A 32 2.16 7.99 -13.63
CA GLU A 32 0.73 7.86 -13.34
C GLU A 32 0.22 9.00 -12.46
N LYS A 33 1.01 9.43 -11.47
CA LYS A 33 0.65 10.56 -10.63
C LYS A 33 0.50 11.87 -11.41
N ALA A 34 1.23 12.01 -12.50
CA ALA A 34 1.12 13.19 -13.36
C ALA A 34 -0.17 13.21 -14.17
N LYS A 35 -0.77 12.04 -14.39
CA LYS A 35 -1.98 11.91 -15.22
C LYS A 35 -3.25 11.78 -14.40
N THR A 36 -3.16 11.13 -13.25
CA THR A 36 -4.34 10.77 -12.45
C THR A 36 -3.97 10.70 -10.98
N THR A 37 -4.98 10.54 -10.14
CA THR A 37 -4.76 10.34 -8.71
C THR A 37 -4.42 8.88 -8.45
N VAL A 38 -3.30 8.65 -7.76
CA VAL A 38 -2.85 7.30 -7.39
C VAL A 38 -3.13 7.06 -5.91
N PHE A 39 -3.71 5.92 -5.58
CA PHE A 39 -4.05 5.53 -4.22
C PHE A 39 -3.16 4.36 -3.77
N PRO A 40 -2.85 4.26 -2.47
CA PRO A 40 -3.10 5.23 -1.41
C PRO A 40 -2.17 6.45 -1.55
N LYS A 41 -2.38 7.44 -0.67
CA LYS A 41 -1.46 8.59 -0.59
C LYS A 41 -0.03 8.10 -0.36
N GLY A 42 0.96 8.87 -0.85
CA GLY A 42 2.37 8.51 -0.72
C GLY A 42 2.79 8.16 0.70
N THR A 43 2.22 8.85 1.69
CA THR A 43 2.51 8.58 3.11
C THR A 43 2.00 7.22 3.58
N ASN A 44 1.07 6.59 2.84
CA ASN A 44 0.47 5.32 3.22
C ASN A 44 0.95 4.14 2.39
N ILE A 45 1.77 4.37 1.37
CA ILE A 45 2.24 3.27 0.50
C ILE A 45 2.96 2.18 1.29
N PHE A 46 3.78 2.58 2.27
CA PHE A 46 4.55 1.65 3.09
C PHE A 46 3.99 1.50 4.50
N LYS A 47 2.70 1.74 4.67
CA LYS A 47 2.05 1.73 5.99
C LYS A 47 2.22 0.39 6.72
N ALA A 48 2.12 -0.72 6.00
CA ALA A 48 2.26 -2.04 6.60
C ALA A 48 3.64 -2.22 7.25
N PHE A 49 4.68 -1.75 6.58
CA PHE A 49 6.04 -1.83 7.12
C PHE A 49 6.22 -0.94 8.35
N GLU A 50 5.58 0.24 8.35
CA GLU A 50 5.65 1.16 9.47
C GLU A 50 5.00 0.59 10.73
N LEU A 51 3.86 -0.08 10.57
CA LEU A 51 3.09 -0.57 11.69
C LEU A 51 3.64 -1.84 12.33
N THR A 52 4.38 -2.64 11.57
CA THR A 52 4.91 -3.92 12.08
C THR A 52 6.40 -4.03 11.75
N PRO A 53 7.28 -3.78 12.72
CA PRO A 53 8.72 -4.00 12.51
C PRO A 53 9.02 -5.42 12.06
N LEU A 54 10.09 -5.58 11.29
CA LEU A 54 10.43 -6.86 10.67
C LEU A 54 10.49 -8.00 11.68
N ASN A 55 11.08 -7.76 12.85
CA ASN A 55 11.23 -8.79 13.86
C ASN A 55 9.92 -9.26 14.49
N ASP A 56 8.87 -8.46 14.34
CA ASP A 56 7.55 -8.78 14.88
C ASP A 56 6.65 -9.47 13.86
N VAL A 57 7.10 -9.59 12.62
CA VAL A 57 6.30 -10.21 11.56
C VAL A 57 6.27 -11.73 11.77
N LYS A 58 5.06 -12.28 11.81
CA LYS A 58 4.84 -13.72 11.90
C LYS A 58 4.13 -14.27 10.68
N VAL A 59 3.29 -13.44 10.07
CA VAL A 59 2.53 -13.82 8.88
C VAL A 59 2.50 -12.64 7.94
N VAL A 60 2.70 -12.88 6.65
CA VAL A 60 2.55 -11.87 5.61
C VAL A 60 1.34 -12.23 4.76
N ILE A 61 0.42 -11.29 4.61
CA ILE A 61 -0.75 -11.46 3.75
C ILE A 61 -0.57 -10.57 2.54
N LEU A 62 -0.50 -11.18 1.37
CA LEU A 62 -0.49 -10.45 0.11
C LEU A 62 -1.89 -10.44 -0.44
N GLY A 63 -2.47 -9.25 -0.51
CA GLY A 63 -3.80 -9.09 -1.05
C GLY A 63 -3.82 -7.97 -2.07
N GLN A 64 -4.76 -8.07 -3.00
CA GLN A 64 -5.03 -6.98 -3.90
C GLN A 64 -5.90 -5.96 -3.15
N ASP A 65 -5.58 -4.66 -3.32
CA ASP A 65 -6.40 -3.61 -2.76
C ASP A 65 -7.69 -3.49 -3.61
N PRO A 66 -8.85 -3.81 -3.05
CA PRO A 66 -10.11 -3.71 -3.80
C PRO A 66 -10.63 -2.27 -3.89
N TYR A 67 -10.02 -1.34 -3.18
CA TYR A 67 -10.52 0.02 -3.05
C TYR A 67 -9.87 0.93 -4.07
N HIS A 68 -10.67 1.57 -4.90
CA HIS A 68 -10.19 2.47 -5.93
C HIS A 68 -10.84 3.86 -5.89
N ASN A 69 -11.64 4.13 -4.86
CA ASN A 69 -12.21 5.46 -4.63
C ASN A 69 -11.31 6.24 -3.69
N GLU A 70 -11.38 7.57 -3.83
CA GLU A 70 -10.58 8.45 -3.00
C GLU A 70 -10.84 8.20 -1.51
N GLY A 71 -9.77 8.14 -0.73
CA GLY A 71 -9.84 7.99 0.71
C GLY A 71 -10.04 6.57 1.22
N GLN A 72 -10.25 5.59 0.34
CA GLN A 72 -10.48 4.21 0.75
C GLN A 72 -9.19 3.44 0.99
N ALA A 73 -8.25 3.51 0.06
CA ALA A 73 -6.97 2.80 0.21
C ALA A 73 -6.11 3.47 1.28
N ASN A 74 -5.56 2.68 2.20
CA ASN A 74 -4.73 3.20 3.28
C ASN A 74 -3.39 2.48 3.43
N GLY A 75 -3.01 1.65 2.47
CA GLY A 75 -1.74 0.93 2.49
C GLY A 75 -1.80 -0.44 3.15
N LEU A 76 -2.96 -0.85 3.64
CA LEU A 76 -3.18 -2.16 4.24
C LEU A 76 -4.27 -2.88 3.48
N CYS A 77 -4.02 -4.11 3.05
CA CYS A 77 -5.05 -4.88 2.35
C CYS A 77 -6.24 -5.14 3.30
N PHE A 78 -7.45 -5.15 2.74
CA PHE A 78 -8.70 -5.37 3.47
C PHE A 78 -9.01 -4.31 4.53
N SER A 79 -8.39 -3.13 4.45
CA SER A 79 -8.60 -2.06 5.41
C SER A 79 -8.97 -0.77 4.70
N VAL A 80 -9.79 0.06 5.35
CA VAL A 80 -10.13 1.41 4.88
C VAL A 80 -9.86 2.42 5.98
N ASN A 81 -9.78 3.68 5.60
CA ASN A 81 -9.65 4.77 6.57
C ASN A 81 -10.92 4.85 7.44
N GLU A 82 -10.74 5.29 8.69
CA GLU A 82 -11.82 5.34 9.67
C GLU A 82 -12.97 6.25 9.24
N ASN A 83 -12.69 7.26 8.45
CA ASN A 83 -13.71 8.21 7.99
C ASN A 83 -14.50 7.73 6.78
N ILE A 84 -14.27 6.50 6.33
CA ILE A 84 -15.01 5.92 5.21
C ILE A 84 -16.25 5.22 5.74
N SER A 85 -17.36 5.36 5.01
CA SER A 85 -18.64 4.78 5.40
C SER A 85 -18.54 3.25 5.52
N PRO A 86 -19.02 2.67 6.63
CA PRO A 86 -19.08 1.20 6.75
C PRO A 86 -19.92 0.55 5.67
N VAL A 87 -20.90 1.25 5.14
CA VAL A 87 -21.75 0.73 4.05
C VAL A 87 -20.91 0.49 2.80
N SER A 88 -20.06 1.45 2.43
CA SER A 88 -19.17 1.30 1.29
C SER A 88 -18.21 0.12 1.48
N TYR A 89 -17.67 -0.01 2.67
CA TYR A 89 -16.76 -1.10 3.01
C TYR A 89 -17.46 -2.46 2.89
N THR A 90 -18.64 -2.57 3.48
CA THR A 90 -19.43 -3.80 3.45
C THR A 90 -19.81 -4.19 2.02
N HIS A 91 -20.18 -3.21 1.21
CA HIS A 91 -20.53 -3.44 -0.19
C HIS A 91 -19.33 -4.00 -0.98
N LEU A 92 -18.16 -3.43 -0.82
CA LEU A 92 -16.96 -3.90 -1.51
C LEU A 92 -16.60 -5.32 -1.10
N ARG A 93 -16.70 -5.64 0.18
CA ARG A 93 -16.43 -7.00 0.66
C ARG A 93 -17.42 -8.01 0.11
N ALA A 94 -18.68 -7.63 -0.02
CA ALA A 94 -19.69 -8.50 -0.59
C ALA A 94 -19.35 -8.86 -2.04
N HIS A 95 -18.87 -7.91 -2.80
CA HIS A 95 -18.42 -8.17 -4.17
C HIS A 95 -17.24 -9.13 -4.21
N GLU A 96 -16.28 -8.97 -3.33
CA GLU A 96 -15.12 -9.85 -3.27
C GLU A 96 -15.50 -11.29 -2.95
N THR A 97 -16.44 -11.49 -2.07
CA THR A 97 -16.85 -12.84 -1.67
C THR A 97 -17.58 -13.60 -2.75
N HIS A 98 -18.04 -12.93 -3.79
CA HIS A 98 -18.72 -13.58 -4.91
C HIS A 98 -17.78 -14.06 -6.01
N GLU A 99 -16.52 -13.75 -5.92
CA GLU A 99 -15.51 -14.23 -6.84
C GLU A 99 -15.08 -15.65 -6.47
#